data_64cf6969adda469c9e2cee15db467ba9
#
_entry.id   64cf6969adda469c9e2cee15db467ba9
#
_cell.length_a   1.000
_cell.length_b   1.000
_cell.length_c   1.000
_cell.angle_alpha   90.00
_cell.angle_beta   90.00
_cell.angle_gamma   90.00
#
_symmetry.space_group_name_H-M   'P 1'
#
loop_
_entity.id
_entity.type
_entity.pdbx_description
1 polymer ?
#
loop_
_entity_poly.entity_id
_entity_poly.type
_entity_poly.pdbx_seq_one_letter_code
_entity_poly.pdbx_strand_id
1 'polypeptide(L)'
;MEPLSVGVHSVYRLGCLRACESILVFGCGPVGLLCMAVAKALGASRIIAVDIIDSRLKFAKEYAATDIFVPPKREDGENLLKYSRRSSDELKRLLNLSDRGRHGVDLVIDASGAEASIQTAFYAVKVGGRIVQASISPSSIGAVAKMRRSEWEKQM
;
A
#
# COMPACT_ATOMS: atom_id res chain seq x y z
N MET A 1 8.88 19.14 9.39
CA MET A 1 8.52 19.26 7.94
C MET A 1 8.90 18.04 7.11
N GLU A 2 9.93 17.27 7.47
CA GLU A 2 10.36 16.08 6.67
C GLU A 2 9.30 15.01 6.41
N PRO A 3 8.49 14.56 7.40
CA PRO A 3 7.54 13.47 7.11
C PRO A 3 6.48 13.85 6.07
N LEU A 4 6.05 15.12 6.04
CA LEU A 4 5.08 15.58 5.04
C LEU A 4 5.71 15.64 3.64
N SER A 5 6.96 16.07 3.52
CA SER A 5 7.64 16.10 2.22
C SER A 5 7.82 14.69 1.64
N VAL A 6 8.09 13.70 2.49
CA VAL A 6 8.12 12.28 2.09
C VAL A 6 6.75 11.82 1.58
N GLY A 7 5.66 12.17 2.29
CA GLY A 7 4.30 11.86 1.86
C GLY A 7 3.94 12.47 0.51
N VAL A 8 4.23 13.77 0.34
CA VAL A 8 4.01 14.46 -0.94
C VAL A 8 4.87 13.86 -2.05
N HIS A 9 6.15 13.59 -1.80
CA HIS A 9 7.04 13.00 -2.78
C HIS A 9 6.57 11.61 -3.22
N SER A 10 6.21 10.76 -2.25
CA SER A 10 5.77 9.39 -2.53
C SER A 10 4.46 9.32 -3.29
N VAL A 11 3.45 10.11 -2.90
CA VAL A 11 2.10 10.04 -3.48
C VAL A 11 2.01 10.84 -4.77
N TYR A 12 2.49 12.10 -4.77
CA TYR A 12 2.36 13.00 -5.90
C TYR A 12 3.45 12.81 -6.95
N ARG A 13 4.75 12.88 -6.55
CA ARG A 13 5.86 12.83 -7.49
C ARG A 13 6.11 11.43 -8.05
N LEU A 14 6.27 10.45 -7.18
CA LEU A 14 6.60 9.07 -7.57
C LEU A 14 5.35 8.27 -7.92
N GLY A 15 4.34 8.33 -7.06
CA GLY A 15 3.07 7.65 -7.25
C GLY A 15 2.25 8.23 -8.39
N CYS A 16 2.44 9.52 -8.71
CA CYS A 16 1.65 10.23 -9.72
C CYS A 16 0.14 9.99 -9.54
N LEU A 17 -0.33 10.02 -8.27
CA LEU A 17 -1.73 9.80 -7.95
C LEU A 17 -2.59 10.87 -8.62
N ARG A 18 -3.65 10.42 -9.26
CA ARG A 18 -4.63 11.30 -9.92
C ARG A 18 -5.93 11.31 -9.14
N ALA A 19 -6.71 12.38 -9.31
CA ALA A 19 -8.06 12.42 -8.77
C ALA A 19 -8.89 11.22 -9.25
N CYS A 20 -9.75 10.72 -8.37
CA CYS A 20 -10.58 9.54 -8.59
C CYS A 20 -9.83 8.19 -8.69
N GLU A 21 -8.52 8.16 -8.54
CA GLU A 21 -7.77 6.90 -8.36
C GLU A 21 -7.90 6.36 -6.92
N SER A 22 -7.64 5.07 -6.75
CA SER A 22 -7.61 4.39 -5.46
C SER A 22 -6.18 4.18 -4.99
N ILE A 23 -5.96 4.31 -3.69
CA ILE A 23 -4.65 4.10 -3.07
C ILE A 23 -4.75 3.11 -1.91
N LEU A 24 -3.76 2.25 -1.80
CA LEU A 24 -3.54 1.32 -0.68
C LEU A 24 -2.25 1.71 0.02
N VAL A 25 -2.29 1.87 1.34
CA VAL A 25 -1.13 2.26 2.15
C VAL A 25 -0.87 1.19 3.20
N PHE A 26 0.28 0.55 3.13
CA PHE A 26 0.80 -0.35 4.16
C PHE A 26 1.56 0.44 5.22
N GLY A 27 1.15 0.28 6.47
CA GLY A 27 1.69 0.98 7.63
C GLY A 27 0.96 2.28 7.94
N CYS A 28 0.34 2.35 9.11
CA CYS A 28 -0.37 3.52 9.64
C CYS A 28 0.50 4.30 10.65
N GLY A 29 1.80 4.33 10.43
CA GLY A 29 2.72 5.22 11.13
C GLY A 29 2.66 6.66 10.58
N PRO A 30 3.49 7.59 11.10
CA PRO A 30 3.45 9.00 10.70
C PRO A 30 3.56 9.22 9.18
N VAL A 31 4.46 8.50 8.50
CA VAL A 31 4.63 8.60 7.04
C VAL A 31 3.39 8.09 6.30
N GLY A 32 2.85 6.91 6.70
CA GLY A 32 1.65 6.36 6.07
C GLY A 32 0.42 7.25 6.24
N LEU A 33 0.22 7.80 7.44
CA LEU A 33 -0.87 8.75 7.69
C LEU A 33 -0.75 10.01 6.82
N LEU A 34 0.44 10.54 6.66
CA LEU A 34 0.66 11.71 5.80
C LEU A 34 0.48 11.36 4.32
N CYS A 35 0.87 10.17 3.87
CA CYS A 35 0.54 9.70 2.52
C CYS A 35 -0.98 9.65 2.30
N MET A 36 -1.75 9.14 3.27
CA MET A 36 -3.22 9.12 3.18
C MET A 36 -3.82 10.53 3.16
N ALA A 37 -3.29 11.47 3.97
CA ALA A 37 -3.74 12.87 3.96
C ALA A 37 -3.47 13.55 2.62
N VAL A 38 -2.29 13.34 2.04
CA VAL A 38 -1.94 13.85 0.71
C VAL A 38 -2.85 13.25 -0.36
N ALA A 39 -3.10 11.94 -0.31
CA ALA A 39 -4.01 11.26 -1.22
C ALA A 39 -5.43 11.82 -1.15
N LYS A 40 -5.93 12.08 0.07
CA LYS A 40 -7.23 12.72 0.29
C LYS A 40 -7.28 14.13 -0.31
N ALA A 41 -6.24 14.93 -0.10
CA ALA A 41 -6.13 16.28 -0.66
C ALA A 41 -6.06 16.28 -2.19
N LEU A 42 -5.49 15.24 -2.81
CA LEU A 42 -5.43 15.06 -4.27
C LEU A 42 -6.73 14.48 -4.87
N GLY A 43 -7.74 14.19 -4.06
CA GLY A 43 -9.03 13.70 -4.53
C GLY A 43 -9.04 12.20 -4.85
N ALA A 44 -8.28 11.38 -4.11
CA ALA A 44 -8.39 9.93 -4.20
C ALA A 44 -9.83 9.49 -3.93
N SER A 45 -10.35 8.58 -4.75
CA SER A 45 -11.70 8.05 -4.59
C SER A 45 -11.81 7.04 -3.44
N ARG A 46 -10.72 6.34 -3.17
CA ARG A 46 -10.66 5.31 -2.14
C ARG A 46 -9.26 5.28 -1.53
N ILE A 47 -9.19 5.29 -0.20
CA ILE A 47 -7.95 5.27 0.56
C ILE A 47 -8.02 4.08 1.52
N ILE A 48 -7.26 3.03 1.25
CA ILE A 48 -7.25 1.79 2.01
C ILE A 48 -6.03 1.77 2.92
N ALA A 49 -6.24 1.69 4.23
CA ALA A 49 -5.18 1.59 5.21
C ALA A 49 -4.98 0.13 5.65
N VAL A 50 -3.73 -0.31 5.71
CA VAL A 50 -3.33 -1.65 6.14
C VAL A 50 -2.31 -1.56 7.26
N ASP A 51 -2.61 -2.14 8.42
CA ASP A 51 -1.68 -2.25 9.54
C ASP A 51 -2.02 -3.49 10.39
N ILE A 52 -1.06 -3.99 11.15
CA ILE A 52 -1.27 -5.09 12.10
C ILE A 52 -1.80 -4.60 13.44
N ILE A 53 -1.76 -3.30 13.71
CA ILE A 53 -2.16 -2.67 14.96
C ILE A 53 -3.52 -1.99 14.80
N ASP A 54 -4.55 -2.57 15.43
CA ASP A 54 -5.93 -2.12 15.33
C ASP A 54 -6.14 -0.65 15.76
N SER A 55 -5.46 -0.20 16.81
CA SER A 55 -5.56 1.20 17.26
C SER A 55 -5.07 2.21 16.21
N ARG A 56 -4.02 1.85 15.45
CA ARG A 56 -3.53 2.68 14.35
C ARG A 56 -4.50 2.71 13.18
N LEU A 57 -5.14 1.59 12.89
CA LEU A 57 -6.16 1.52 11.84
C LEU A 57 -7.39 2.34 12.18
N LYS A 58 -7.85 2.30 13.44
CA LYS A 58 -8.95 3.16 13.91
C LYS A 58 -8.63 4.63 13.73
N PHE A 59 -7.43 5.04 14.15
CA PHE A 59 -6.98 6.42 13.93
C PHE A 59 -6.89 6.78 12.45
N ALA A 60 -6.33 5.90 11.60
CA ALA A 60 -6.23 6.12 10.17
C ALA A 60 -7.62 6.28 9.53
N LYS A 61 -8.61 5.51 9.98
CA LYS A 61 -10.00 5.58 9.52
C LYS A 61 -10.65 6.93 9.83
N GLU A 62 -10.43 7.46 11.00
CA GLU A 62 -10.94 8.77 11.41
C GLU A 62 -10.21 9.91 10.70
N TYR A 63 -8.91 9.73 10.46
CA TYR A 63 -8.05 10.76 9.89
C TYR A 63 -8.22 10.94 8.38
N ALA A 64 -8.10 9.86 7.60
CA ALA A 64 -8.10 9.98 6.14
C ALA A 64 -8.59 8.73 5.39
N ALA A 65 -8.47 7.53 5.96
CA ALA A 65 -8.76 6.29 5.24
C ALA A 65 -10.28 6.09 5.02
N THR A 66 -10.65 5.60 3.85
CA THR A 66 -12.04 5.17 3.56
C THR A 66 -12.28 3.74 4.01
N ASP A 67 -11.27 2.90 3.95
CA ASP A 67 -11.34 1.47 4.30
C ASP A 67 -10.10 1.09 5.11
N ILE A 68 -10.24 0.07 5.94
CA ILE A 68 -9.16 -0.47 6.76
C ILE A 68 -9.08 -1.99 6.59
N PHE A 69 -7.87 -2.53 6.69
CA PHE A 69 -7.64 -3.96 6.63
C PHE A 69 -6.55 -4.39 7.62
N VAL A 70 -6.85 -5.42 8.41
CA VAL A 70 -5.87 -6.11 9.26
C VAL A 70 -5.42 -7.36 8.52
N PRO A 71 -4.13 -7.51 8.17
CA PRO A 71 -3.64 -8.71 7.53
C PRO A 71 -3.83 -9.93 8.43
N PRO A 72 -4.15 -11.10 7.87
CA PRO A 72 -4.25 -12.33 8.65
C PRO A 72 -2.90 -12.67 9.29
N LYS A 73 -2.92 -13.39 10.40
CA LYS A 73 -1.68 -13.90 11.00
C LYS A 73 -1.04 -14.94 10.08
N ARG A 74 0.30 -14.90 10.01
CA ARG A 74 1.06 -15.91 9.29
C ARG A 74 0.96 -17.24 10.03
N GLU A 75 0.73 -18.32 9.29
CA GLU A 75 0.69 -19.68 9.82
C GLU A 75 2.10 -20.22 10.06
N ASP A 76 2.25 -21.13 11.04
CA ASP A 76 3.53 -21.74 11.36
C ASP A 76 4.04 -22.54 10.14
N GLY A 77 5.28 -22.23 9.72
CA GLY A 77 5.89 -22.86 8.54
C GLY A 77 5.38 -22.34 7.18
N GLU A 78 4.47 -21.38 7.14
CA GLU A 78 4.01 -20.79 5.89
C GLU A 78 5.14 -19.98 5.22
N ASN A 79 5.39 -20.26 3.93
CA ASN A 79 6.33 -19.47 3.15
C ASN A 79 5.79 -18.03 2.98
N LEU A 80 6.70 -17.04 3.03
CA LEU A 80 6.38 -15.63 2.93
C LEU A 80 5.59 -15.28 1.64
N LEU A 81 5.94 -15.89 0.51
CA LEU A 81 5.21 -15.70 -0.76
C LEU A 81 3.77 -16.22 -0.69
N LYS A 82 3.55 -17.40 -0.07
CA LYS A 82 2.19 -17.95 0.13
C LYS A 82 1.38 -17.05 1.04
N TYR A 83 1.96 -16.62 2.15
CA TYR A 83 1.34 -15.67 3.07
C TYR A 83 0.93 -14.36 2.37
N SER A 84 1.85 -13.76 1.62
CA SER A 84 1.62 -12.49 0.93
C SER A 84 0.51 -12.60 -0.11
N ARG A 85 0.45 -13.72 -0.84
CA ARG A 85 -0.62 -14.01 -1.80
C ARG A 85 -1.96 -14.19 -1.09
N ARG A 86 -2.01 -15.03 -0.04
CA ARG A 86 -3.22 -15.26 0.78
C ARG A 86 -3.74 -13.96 1.38
N SER A 87 -2.86 -13.13 1.94
CA SER A 87 -3.19 -11.82 2.51
C SER A 87 -3.79 -10.87 1.46
N SER A 88 -3.21 -10.86 0.25
CA SER A 88 -3.73 -10.06 -0.86
C SER A 88 -5.10 -10.57 -1.35
N ASP A 89 -5.28 -11.88 -1.47
CA ASP A 89 -6.55 -12.48 -1.90
C ASP A 89 -7.66 -12.18 -0.89
N GLU A 90 -7.36 -12.24 0.41
CA GLU A 90 -8.28 -11.89 1.48
C GLU A 90 -8.64 -10.40 1.47
N LEU A 91 -7.63 -9.52 1.32
CA LEU A 91 -7.84 -8.08 1.13
C LEU A 91 -8.78 -7.79 -0.03
N LYS A 92 -8.53 -8.40 -1.19
CA LYS A 92 -9.36 -8.22 -2.38
C LYS A 92 -10.79 -8.72 -2.16
N ARG A 93 -10.95 -9.88 -1.55
CA ARG A 93 -12.26 -10.46 -1.24
C ARG A 93 -13.06 -9.57 -0.30
N LEU A 94 -12.47 -9.14 0.82
CA LEU A 94 -13.16 -8.35 1.84
C LEU A 94 -13.52 -6.95 1.35
N LEU A 95 -12.66 -6.33 0.55
CA LEU A 95 -12.86 -4.97 0.07
C LEU A 95 -13.40 -4.90 -1.37
N ASN A 96 -13.78 -6.06 -1.93
CA ASN A 96 -14.32 -6.16 -3.29
C ASN A 96 -13.42 -5.49 -4.34
N LEU A 97 -12.12 -5.81 -4.28
CA LEU A 97 -11.12 -5.28 -5.21
C LEU A 97 -10.88 -6.25 -6.36
N SER A 98 -10.57 -5.72 -7.52
CA SER A 98 -10.28 -6.49 -8.73
C SER A 98 -8.87 -6.23 -9.26
N ASP A 99 -8.33 -7.18 -10.03
CA ASP A 99 -7.03 -7.02 -10.68
C ASP A 99 -7.05 -6.05 -11.88
N ARG A 100 -8.23 -5.65 -12.33
CA ARG A 100 -8.41 -4.77 -13.49
C ARG A 100 -9.60 -3.84 -13.28
N GLY A 101 -9.61 -2.74 -14.04
CA GLY A 101 -10.74 -1.80 -14.07
C GLY A 101 -10.82 -0.87 -12.86
N ARG A 102 -12.01 -0.33 -12.63
CA ARG A 102 -12.25 0.74 -11.63
C ARG A 102 -12.16 0.28 -10.17
N HIS A 103 -12.39 -1.00 -9.92
CA HIS A 103 -12.33 -1.58 -8.57
C HIS A 103 -10.93 -2.08 -8.19
N GLY A 104 -9.95 -1.88 -9.06
CA GLY A 104 -8.56 -2.24 -8.78
C GLY A 104 -7.81 -1.11 -8.07
N VAL A 105 -6.77 -1.47 -7.33
CA VAL A 105 -5.89 -0.51 -6.64
C VAL A 105 -4.93 0.13 -7.64
N ASP A 106 -5.01 1.45 -7.81
CA ASP A 106 -4.19 2.20 -8.78
C ASP A 106 -2.76 2.43 -8.27
N LEU A 107 -2.63 2.73 -6.99
CA LEU A 107 -1.36 3.04 -6.34
C LEU A 107 -1.26 2.31 -5.01
N VAL A 108 -0.12 1.67 -4.78
CA VAL A 108 0.24 1.12 -3.47
C VAL A 108 1.44 1.87 -2.93
N ILE A 109 1.36 2.29 -1.67
CA ILE A 109 2.47 2.87 -0.92
C ILE A 109 2.85 1.90 0.20
N ASP A 110 4.11 1.47 0.26
CA ASP A 110 4.64 0.79 1.43
C ASP A 110 5.37 1.78 2.35
N ALA A 111 4.77 2.05 3.49
CA ALA A 111 5.33 2.85 4.58
C ALA A 111 5.62 2.01 5.83
N SER A 112 5.55 0.67 5.71
CA SER A 112 5.77 -0.25 6.83
C SER A 112 7.20 -0.76 6.92
N GLY A 113 7.88 -0.91 5.78
CA GLY A 113 9.21 -1.52 5.68
C GLY A 113 9.24 -3.03 5.88
N ALA A 114 8.09 -3.67 6.03
CA ALA A 114 8.01 -5.11 6.20
C ALA A 114 8.06 -5.82 4.85
N GLU A 115 8.92 -6.82 4.72
CA GLU A 115 9.05 -7.60 3.48
C GLU A 115 7.72 -8.21 3.02
N ALA A 116 6.93 -8.72 3.97
CA ALA A 116 5.60 -9.24 3.69
C ALA A 116 4.65 -8.21 3.07
N SER A 117 4.73 -6.95 3.51
CA SER A 117 3.92 -5.86 2.96
C SER A 117 4.31 -5.54 1.53
N ILE A 118 5.61 -5.48 1.24
CA ILE A 118 6.12 -5.24 -0.11
C ILE A 118 5.67 -6.35 -1.06
N GLN A 119 5.81 -7.61 -0.67
CA GLN A 119 5.35 -8.74 -1.49
C GLN A 119 3.83 -8.74 -1.66
N THR A 120 3.07 -8.45 -0.60
CA THR A 120 1.60 -8.32 -0.68
C THR A 120 1.20 -7.19 -1.63
N ALA A 121 1.93 -6.07 -1.64
CA ALA A 121 1.70 -4.93 -2.53
C ALA A 121 1.70 -5.34 -4.01
N PHE A 122 2.64 -6.21 -4.42
CA PHE A 122 2.70 -6.71 -5.81
C PHE A 122 1.48 -7.52 -6.22
N TYR A 123 0.92 -8.29 -5.30
CA TYR A 123 -0.32 -9.04 -5.56
C TYR A 123 -1.56 -8.17 -5.45
N ALA A 124 -1.55 -7.12 -4.60
CA ALA A 124 -2.70 -6.27 -4.34
C ALA A 124 -2.93 -5.20 -5.43
N VAL A 125 -1.86 -4.69 -6.04
CA VAL A 125 -1.95 -3.67 -7.08
C VAL A 125 -2.61 -4.21 -8.34
N LYS A 126 -3.44 -3.41 -9.00
CA LYS A 126 -4.05 -3.80 -10.29
C LYS A 126 -3.01 -3.88 -11.42
N VAL A 127 -3.36 -4.57 -12.49
CA VAL A 127 -2.56 -4.59 -13.72
C VAL A 127 -2.39 -3.16 -14.26
N GLY A 128 -1.15 -2.74 -14.46
CA GLY A 128 -0.81 -1.36 -14.84
C GLY A 128 -0.77 -0.35 -13.69
N GLY A 129 -1.07 -0.78 -12.44
CA GLY A 129 -0.92 0.04 -11.26
C GLY A 129 0.54 0.29 -10.87
N ARG A 130 0.74 1.09 -9.83
CA ARG A 130 2.06 1.59 -9.41
C ARG A 130 2.29 1.22 -7.94
N ILE A 131 3.54 0.91 -7.62
CA ILE A 131 3.98 0.66 -6.24
C ILE A 131 5.11 1.64 -5.93
N VAL A 132 5.05 2.26 -4.76
CA VAL A 132 6.10 3.13 -4.23
C VAL A 132 6.46 2.65 -2.83
N GLN A 133 7.72 2.36 -2.62
CA GLN A 133 8.27 2.07 -1.31
C GLN A 133 8.74 3.38 -0.67
N ALA A 134 8.07 3.78 0.40
CA ALA A 134 8.37 5.00 1.16
C ALA A 134 9.02 4.70 2.52
N SER A 135 9.38 3.44 2.75
CA SER A 135 10.02 2.94 3.96
C SER A 135 11.43 2.46 3.68
N ILE A 136 12.28 2.49 4.70
CA ILE A 136 13.61 1.88 4.66
C ILE A 136 13.47 0.44 5.16
N SER A 137 13.70 -0.55 4.29
CA SER A 137 13.85 -1.94 4.71
C SER A 137 15.30 -2.19 5.15
N PRO A 138 15.54 -3.05 6.16
CA PRO A 138 16.91 -3.43 6.54
C PRO A 138 17.73 -4.05 5.40
N SER A 139 17.05 -4.60 4.38
CA SER A 139 17.65 -5.18 3.18
C SER A 139 17.83 -4.18 2.02
N SER A 140 17.29 -2.96 2.13
CA SER A 140 17.41 -1.93 1.10
C SER A 140 17.76 -0.58 1.71
N ILE A 141 19.05 -0.33 1.89
CA ILE A 141 19.53 0.99 2.30
C ILE A 141 19.29 1.98 1.13
N GLY A 142 18.30 2.83 1.28
CA GLY A 142 18.28 4.13 0.61
C GLY A 142 17.56 4.27 -0.72
N ALA A 143 16.59 3.44 -1.08
CA ALA A 143 15.88 3.66 -2.34
C ALA A 143 14.35 3.70 -2.15
N VAL A 144 13.77 4.87 -2.37
CA VAL A 144 12.35 4.98 -2.74
C VAL A 144 12.26 4.43 -4.17
N ALA A 145 11.87 3.17 -4.30
CA ALA A 145 11.78 2.51 -5.60
C ALA A 145 10.36 2.59 -6.14
N LYS A 146 10.22 3.00 -7.42
CA LYS A 146 8.98 2.89 -8.18
C LYS A 146 9.08 1.67 -9.07
N MET A 147 8.18 0.72 -8.87
CA MET A 147 8.06 -0.46 -9.75
C MET A 147 6.65 -0.61 -10.30
N ARG A 148 6.54 -1.14 -11.51
CA ARG A 148 5.28 -1.56 -12.10
C ARG A 148 5.13 -3.07 -11.95
N ARG A 149 3.92 -3.56 -11.73
CA ARG A 149 3.63 -5.00 -11.64
C ARG A 149 4.14 -5.78 -12.86
N SER A 150 4.04 -5.21 -14.05
CA SER A 150 4.53 -5.81 -15.30
C SER A 150 6.05 -5.97 -15.38
N GLU A 151 6.81 -5.20 -14.61
CA GLU A 151 8.27 -5.28 -14.56
C GLU A 151 8.71 -6.39 -13.61
N TRP A 152 7.96 -6.61 -12.53
CA TRP A 152 8.22 -7.67 -11.56
C TRP A 152 7.88 -9.06 -12.11
N GLU A 153 6.77 -9.21 -12.84
CA GLU A 153 6.36 -10.47 -13.46
C GLU A 153 7.39 -11.00 -14.49
N LYS A 154 8.27 -10.14 -15.03
CA LYS A 154 9.35 -10.51 -15.95
C LYS A 154 10.61 -11.03 -15.24
N GLN A 155 10.72 -10.84 -13.92
CA GLN A 155 11.90 -11.23 -13.14
C GLN A 155 11.71 -12.56 -12.41
N MET A 156 10.51 -13.14 -12.45
CA MET A 156 10.19 -14.48 -11.93
C MET A 156 10.11 -15.50 -13.07
#